data_f7b76caecf87f5b0fc21be964437aa52
#
_entry.id   f7b76caecf87f5b0fc21be964437aa52
#
_cell.length_a   1.000
_cell.length_b   1.000
_cell.length_c   1.000
_cell.angle_alpha   90.00
_cell.angle_beta   90.00
_cell.angle_gamma   90.00
#
_symmetry.space_group_name_H-M   'P 1'
#
loop_
_entity.id
_entity.type
_entity.pdbx_description
1 polymer ?
#
loop_
_entity_poly.entity_id
_entity_poly.type
_entity_poly.pdbx_seq_one_letter_code
_entity_poly.pdbx_strand_id
1 'polypeptide(L)'
;QVAAAGRAGIRAVTMNSANVTQWDEIQARVRAGEVDVLLVSPERLNNPVFRDEVLPHLAASAALVVIDEAHCISDWGHDFRPDYRRIGTLLAGLPPRTPVLATTATANRRVSADVAEQLGASLEEGEASGEQVLVLRGTLERDSLHLGVRVLPDAASRLAWLAAYIGRTPGSGIVYCLTVSAAMEVAEHLRTAGVEVAAYTGQTDAAERERLEEDLKANRVRALVATSALGMGFDKPDLAFVVHVGAPSSPVSYYQQVGRAGRGVERAKVVLLPGSEDRAIWEWFGSQGFPPEDRVRVVLDALEERRAAGGGAMSTAVLETVTSLRRSRLESMLKVLDVDGAVRRVRGGWESTGRPWCYDAERYARVEAARRAEQEAMLTYERLGTEPSPYQGSSSCRMAFLRSVLDDPLLEPGWRCGACDLCGGLDLPDAPDQEQVGAAR
;
A
#
# COMPACT_ATOMS: atom_id res chain seq x y z
N GLN A 1 6.10 6.32 -15.21
CA GLN A 1 7.55 6.42 -14.95
C GLN A 1 8.35 6.44 -16.24
N VAL A 2 8.24 5.44 -17.16
CA VAL A 2 9.01 5.39 -18.43
C VAL A 2 8.82 6.66 -19.26
N ALA A 3 7.55 7.10 -19.48
CA ALA A 3 7.27 8.30 -20.24
C ALA A 3 7.82 9.58 -19.57
N ALA A 4 7.82 9.64 -18.24
CA ALA A 4 8.40 10.75 -17.49
C ALA A 4 9.94 10.79 -17.64
N ALA A 5 10.59 9.63 -17.54
CA ALA A 5 12.02 9.49 -17.78
C ALA A 5 12.40 9.92 -19.20
N GLY A 6 11.62 9.50 -20.21
CA GLY A 6 11.83 9.89 -21.61
C GLY A 6 11.75 11.41 -21.85
N ARG A 7 10.82 12.11 -21.15
CA ARG A 7 10.78 13.58 -21.21
C ARG A 7 12.02 14.25 -20.60
N ALA A 8 12.67 13.59 -19.65
CA ALA A 8 13.92 14.04 -19.06
C ALA A 8 15.18 13.59 -19.84
N GLY A 9 15.01 12.94 -21.01
CA GLY A 9 16.12 12.44 -21.81
C GLY A 9 16.74 11.14 -21.29
N ILE A 10 16.09 10.46 -20.34
CA ILE A 10 16.57 9.22 -19.73
C ILE A 10 15.95 8.02 -20.47
N ARG A 11 16.79 7.08 -20.89
CA ARG A 11 16.37 5.86 -21.59
C ARG A 11 15.92 4.83 -20.55
N ALA A 12 14.65 4.86 -20.17
CA ALA A 12 14.06 3.93 -19.23
C ALA A 12 13.24 2.85 -19.96
N VAL A 13 13.31 1.63 -19.44
CA VAL A 13 12.49 0.49 -19.87
C VAL A 13 11.89 -0.20 -18.66
N THR A 14 10.83 -0.97 -18.85
CA THR A 14 10.20 -1.76 -17.79
C THR A 14 10.12 -3.23 -18.17
N MET A 15 10.32 -4.10 -17.18
CA MET A 15 10.07 -5.54 -17.31
C MET A 15 8.95 -5.95 -16.36
N ASN A 16 7.80 -6.32 -16.95
CA ASN A 16 6.59 -6.71 -16.21
C ASN A 16 5.86 -7.87 -16.89
N SER A 17 4.68 -8.28 -16.39
CA SER A 17 3.91 -9.38 -16.96
C SER A 17 3.29 -9.09 -18.31
N ALA A 18 3.08 -7.82 -18.63
CA ALA A 18 2.45 -7.44 -19.88
C ALA A 18 3.43 -7.47 -21.07
N ASN A 19 4.73 -7.42 -20.83
CA ASN A 19 5.76 -7.35 -21.88
C ASN A 19 6.76 -8.51 -21.87
N VAL A 20 6.36 -9.69 -21.42
CA VAL A 20 7.25 -10.88 -21.35
C VAL A 20 7.91 -11.21 -22.71
N THR A 21 7.21 -11.01 -23.80
CA THR A 21 7.72 -11.24 -25.18
C THR A 21 8.85 -10.28 -25.58
N GLN A 22 9.03 -9.17 -24.88
CA GLN A 22 10.07 -8.16 -25.15
C GLN A 22 11.30 -8.32 -24.26
N TRP A 23 11.30 -9.27 -23.33
CA TRP A 23 12.37 -9.38 -22.34
C TRP A 23 13.75 -9.64 -22.95
N ASP A 24 13.84 -10.50 -23.97
CA ASP A 24 15.12 -10.80 -24.66
C ASP A 24 15.68 -9.55 -25.34
N GLU A 25 14.81 -8.76 -25.99
CA GLU A 25 15.19 -7.47 -26.57
C GLU A 25 15.65 -6.46 -25.50
N ILE A 26 14.90 -6.33 -24.41
CA ILE A 26 15.25 -5.44 -23.30
C ILE A 26 16.61 -5.84 -22.71
N GLN A 27 16.86 -7.13 -22.49
CA GLN A 27 18.13 -7.62 -22.00
C GLN A 27 19.29 -7.32 -22.97
N ALA A 28 19.07 -7.49 -24.27
CA ALA A 28 20.08 -7.14 -25.28
C ALA A 28 20.43 -5.65 -25.23
N ARG A 29 19.44 -4.79 -25.12
CA ARG A 29 19.61 -3.33 -24.98
C ARG A 29 20.32 -2.93 -23.68
N VAL A 30 20.01 -3.59 -22.56
CA VAL A 30 20.72 -3.38 -21.29
C VAL A 30 22.21 -3.76 -21.44
N ARG A 31 22.51 -4.93 -22.04
CA ARG A 31 23.90 -5.35 -22.29
C ARG A 31 24.65 -4.41 -23.24
N ALA A 32 23.94 -3.81 -24.20
CA ALA A 32 24.50 -2.84 -25.14
C ALA A 32 24.72 -1.45 -24.53
N GLY A 33 24.32 -1.21 -23.26
CA GLY A 33 24.40 0.10 -22.62
C GLY A 33 23.42 1.12 -23.18
N GLU A 34 22.32 0.66 -23.78
CA GLU A 34 21.29 1.50 -24.37
C GLU A 34 20.16 1.85 -23.40
N VAL A 35 20.25 1.38 -22.15
CA VAL A 35 19.27 1.58 -21.09
C VAL A 35 19.95 2.21 -19.89
N ASP A 36 19.43 3.35 -19.45
CA ASP A 36 19.92 4.07 -18.28
C ASP A 36 19.20 3.62 -17.00
N VAL A 37 17.90 3.31 -17.11
CA VAL A 37 17.06 2.89 -15.98
C VAL A 37 16.20 1.68 -16.38
N LEU A 38 16.31 0.60 -15.62
CA LEU A 38 15.43 -0.56 -15.72
C LEU A 38 14.47 -0.60 -14.54
N LEU A 39 13.17 -0.55 -14.84
CA LEU A 39 12.09 -0.67 -13.84
C LEU A 39 11.61 -2.12 -13.77
N VAL A 40 11.69 -2.71 -12.59
CA VAL A 40 11.29 -4.10 -12.32
C VAL A 40 10.30 -4.13 -11.18
N SER A 41 9.16 -4.79 -11.36
CA SER A 41 8.23 -5.00 -10.25
C SER A 41 8.73 -6.13 -9.34
N PRO A 42 8.59 -6.01 -8.00
CA PRO A 42 9.10 -7.01 -7.04
C PRO A 42 8.53 -8.41 -7.27
N GLU A 43 7.31 -8.52 -7.79
CA GLU A 43 6.68 -9.80 -8.13
C GLU A 43 7.48 -10.59 -9.18
N ARG A 44 8.33 -9.90 -9.98
CA ARG A 44 9.23 -10.56 -10.94
C ARG A 44 10.28 -11.41 -10.25
N LEU A 45 10.70 -11.04 -9.06
CA LEU A 45 11.67 -11.81 -8.27
C LEU A 45 11.15 -13.22 -7.91
N ASN A 46 9.81 -13.44 -8.00
CA ASN A 46 9.21 -14.76 -7.83
C ASN A 46 9.11 -15.57 -9.14
N ASN A 47 9.37 -14.97 -10.29
CA ASN A 47 9.39 -15.70 -11.54
C ASN A 47 10.72 -16.47 -11.66
N PRO A 48 10.71 -17.83 -11.74
CA PRO A 48 11.96 -18.62 -11.76
C PRO A 48 12.90 -18.24 -12.91
N VAL A 49 12.35 -18.04 -14.11
CA VAL A 49 13.17 -17.68 -15.29
C VAL A 49 13.83 -16.31 -15.08
N PHE A 50 13.05 -15.32 -14.62
CA PHE A 50 13.61 -14.00 -14.34
C PHE A 50 14.68 -14.06 -13.24
N ARG A 51 14.39 -14.73 -12.14
CA ARG A 51 15.28 -14.85 -10.98
C ARG A 51 16.58 -15.58 -11.30
N ASP A 52 16.48 -16.72 -12.00
CA ASP A 52 17.61 -17.63 -12.15
C ASP A 52 18.42 -17.33 -13.44
N GLU A 53 17.81 -16.76 -14.49
CA GLU A 53 18.45 -16.56 -15.78
C GLU A 53 18.70 -15.07 -16.12
N VAL A 54 17.83 -14.15 -15.69
CA VAL A 54 17.88 -12.74 -16.09
C VAL A 54 18.53 -11.87 -15.01
N LEU A 55 18.07 -12.01 -13.79
CA LEU A 55 18.45 -11.16 -12.67
C LEU A 55 19.97 -11.15 -12.37
N PRO A 56 20.71 -12.28 -12.41
CA PRO A 56 22.16 -12.26 -12.15
C PRO A 56 22.94 -11.39 -13.13
N HIS A 57 22.51 -11.38 -14.40
CA HIS A 57 23.17 -10.56 -15.44
C HIS A 57 22.88 -9.06 -15.25
N LEU A 58 21.65 -8.73 -14.85
CA LEU A 58 21.26 -7.33 -14.57
C LEU A 58 21.97 -6.82 -13.32
N ALA A 59 22.00 -7.63 -12.27
CA ALA A 59 22.66 -7.29 -11.00
C ALA A 59 24.15 -7.02 -11.19
N ALA A 60 24.84 -7.82 -12.00
CA ALA A 60 26.29 -7.67 -12.24
C ALA A 60 26.68 -6.34 -12.92
N SER A 61 25.75 -5.69 -13.61
CA SER A 61 25.97 -4.40 -14.30
C SER A 61 25.35 -3.20 -13.61
N ALA A 62 24.68 -3.40 -12.47
CA ALA A 62 23.97 -2.32 -11.77
C ALA A 62 24.96 -1.34 -11.10
N ALA A 63 24.88 -0.07 -11.45
CA ALA A 63 25.63 1.02 -10.82
C ALA A 63 24.94 1.57 -9.56
N LEU A 64 23.62 1.40 -9.46
CA LEU A 64 22.77 1.80 -8.33
C LEU A 64 21.52 0.92 -8.33
N VAL A 65 21.10 0.47 -7.15
CA VAL A 65 19.79 -0.16 -6.97
C VAL A 65 18.89 0.77 -6.19
N VAL A 66 17.69 1.05 -6.73
CA VAL A 66 16.68 1.86 -6.06
C VAL A 66 15.50 0.98 -5.69
N ILE A 67 15.14 1.00 -4.41
CA ILE A 67 13.98 0.29 -3.86
C ILE A 67 12.93 1.34 -3.50
N ASP A 68 11.97 1.52 -4.40
CA ASP A 68 10.86 2.42 -4.15
C ASP A 68 9.78 1.74 -3.30
N GLU A 69 9.04 2.54 -2.51
CA GLU A 69 8.05 2.07 -1.54
C GLU A 69 8.64 1.00 -0.57
N ALA A 70 9.84 1.27 -0.07
CA ALA A 70 10.61 0.32 0.75
C ALA A 70 9.87 -0.13 2.02
N HIS A 71 8.85 0.60 2.48
CA HIS A 71 8.00 0.17 3.58
C HIS A 71 7.27 -1.15 3.32
N CYS A 72 7.11 -1.55 2.05
CA CYS A 72 6.53 -2.85 1.68
C CYS A 72 7.44 -4.05 2.03
N ILE A 73 8.72 -3.82 2.35
CA ILE A 73 9.63 -4.87 2.83
C ILE A 73 9.26 -5.28 4.25
N SER A 74 8.84 -4.30 5.07
CA SER A 74 8.59 -4.50 6.48
C SER A 74 7.33 -5.33 6.74
N ASP A 75 7.45 -6.36 7.55
CA ASP A 75 6.31 -7.13 8.06
C ASP A 75 5.34 -6.25 8.89
N TRP A 76 5.84 -5.14 9.41
CA TRP A 76 5.11 -4.16 10.21
C TRP A 76 4.45 -3.08 9.33
N GLY A 77 4.77 -3.05 8.04
CA GLY A 77 4.18 -2.13 7.09
C GLY A 77 2.71 -2.46 6.83
N HIS A 78 1.89 -1.42 6.69
CA HIS A 78 0.46 -1.56 6.35
C HIS A 78 0.23 -2.23 4.98
N ASP A 79 1.21 -2.24 4.11
CA ASP A 79 1.18 -2.84 2.76
C ASP A 79 2.33 -3.86 2.57
N PHE A 80 2.53 -4.73 3.58
CA PHE A 80 3.54 -5.77 3.50
C PHE A 80 3.32 -6.67 2.28
N ARG A 81 4.38 -6.83 1.49
CA ARG A 81 4.41 -7.70 0.30
C ARG A 81 5.55 -8.70 0.40
N PRO A 82 5.25 -10.00 0.50
CA PRO A 82 6.28 -11.04 0.58
C PRO A 82 7.33 -10.94 -0.55
N ASP A 83 6.91 -10.48 -1.72
CA ASP A 83 7.76 -10.31 -2.89
C ASP A 83 8.94 -9.36 -2.64
N TYR A 84 8.75 -8.33 -1.79
CA TYR A 84 9.81 -7.37 -1.41
C TYR A 84 10.90 -7.98 -0.54
N ARG A 85 10.60 -8.99 0.28
CA ARG A 85 11.63 -9.68 1.10
C ARG A 85 12.71 -10.36 0.26
N ARG A 86 12.41 -10.70 -0.99
CA ARG A 86 13.42 -11.24 -1.93
C ARG A 86 14.44 -10.22 -2.37
N ILE A 87 14.21 -8.94 -2.13
CA ILE A 87 15.18 -7.88 -2.41
C ILE A 87 16.47 -8.13 -1.62
N GLY A 88 16.39 -8.62 -0.37
CA GLY A 88 17.58 -9.02 0.39
C GLY A 88 18.44 -10.06 -0.34
N THR A 89 17.83 -11.07 -1.00
CA THR A 89 18.56 -12.05 -1.82
C THR A 89 19.17 -11.40 -3.08
N LEU A 90 18.48 -10.46 -3.70
CA LEU A 90 19.01 -9.68 -4.82
C LEU A 90 20.24 -8.89 -4.37
N LEU A 91 20.15 -8.17 -3.26
CA LEU A 91 21.23 -7.33 -2.75
C LEU A 91 22.47 -8.15 -2.41
N ALA A 92 22.31 -9.35 -1.84
CA ALA A 92 23.41 -10.27 -1.57
C ALA A 92 24.16 -10.75 -2.85
N GLY A 93 23.50 -10.68 -4.00
CA GLY A 93 24.08 -11.02 -5.31
C GLY A 93 24.71 -9.85 -6.07
N LEU A 94 24.65 -8.63 -5.54
CA LEU A 94 25.22 -7.45 -6.18
C LEU A 94 26.75 -7.42 -6.09
N PRO A 95 27.43 -6.76 -7.04
CA PRO A 95 28.85 -6.45 -6.90
C PRO A 95 29.14 -5.72 -5.59
N PRO A 96 30.27 -6.00 -4.92
CA PRO A 96 30.66 -5.28 -3.72
C PRO A 96 30.63 -3.76 -3.92
N ARG A 97 30.07 -3.04 -2.94
CA ARG A 97 29.92 -1.57 -2.94
C ARG A 97 28.92 -1.02 -3.97
N THR A 98 28.02 -1.82 -4.54
CA THR A 98 26.89 -1.26 -5.30
C THR A 98 26.02 -0.45 -4.36
N PRO A 99 25.85 0.88 -4.59
CA PRO A 99 24.99 1.70 -3.72
C PRO A 99 23.53 1.23 -3.78
N VAL A 100 22.86 1.30 -2.63
CA VAL A 100 21.41 1.00 -2.51
C VAL A 100 20.72 2.20 -1.94
N LEU A 101 19.66 2.65 -2.62
CA LEU A 101 18.77 3.72 -2.18
C LEU A 101 17.38 3.15 -1.92
N ALA A 102 16.91 3.21 -0.68
CA ALA A 102 15.53 2.87 -0.33
C ALA A 102 14.72 4.15 -0.12
N THR A 103 13.58 4.26 -0.80
CA THR A 103 12.68 5.42 -0.71
C THR A 103 11.31 5.02 -0.20
N THR A 104 10.74 5.84 0.66
CA THR A 104 9.37 5.68 1.15
C THR A 104 8.80 7.01 1.63
N ALA A 105 7.51 7.22 1.43
CA ALA A 105 6.81 8.41 1.90
C ALA A 105 6.29 8.26 3.34
N THR A 106 6.21 7.05 3.88
CA THR A 106 5.45 6.75 5.10
C THR A 106 6.11 5.66 5.92
N ALA A 107 7.32 5.88 6.42
CA ALA A 107 7.95 4.98 7.36
C ALA A 107 8.11 5.64 8.71
N ASN A 108 7.49 5.07 9.74
CA ASN A 108 7.81 5.38 11.12
C ASN A 108 9.18 4.78 11.50
N ARG A 109 9.67 5.09 12.70
CA ARG A 109 11.00 4.64 13.14
C ARG A 109 11.15 3.11 13.10
N ARG A 110 10.10 2.38 13.51
CA ARG A 110 10.10 0.91 13.52
C ARG A 110 10.20 0.33 12.10
N VAL A 111 9.39 0.82 11.16
CA VAL A 111 9.46 0.40 9.75
C VAL A 111 10.81 0.73 9.14
N SER A 112 11.39 1.89 9.46
CA SER A 112 12.73 2.26 8.99
C SER A 112 13.82 1.33 9.51
N ALA A 113 13.73 0.91 10.78
CA ALA A 113 14.67 -0.04 11.38
C ALA A 113 14.57 -1.42 10.71
N ASP A 114 13.35 -1.92 10.51
CA ASP A 114 13.11 -3.21 9.83
C ASP A 114 13.59 -3.18 8.37
N VAL A 115 13.34 -2.08 7.66
CA VAL A 115 13.89 -1.90 6.29
C VAL A 115 15.43 -1.93 6.30
N ALA A 116 16.08 -1.25 7.24
CA ALA A 116 17.53 -1.26 7.32
C ALA A 116 18.06 -2.66 7.61
N GLU A 117 17.49 -3.38 8.57
CA GLU A 117 17.84 -4.77 8.88
C GLU A 117 17.70 -5.69 7.65
N GLN A 118 16.59 -5.59 6.94
CA GLN A 118 16.34 -6.37 5.72
C GLN A 118 17.31 -6.03 4.58
N LEU A 119 17.87 -4.83 4.59
CA LEU A 119 18.94 -4.41 3.67
C LEU A 119 20.35 -4.80 4.14
N GLY A 120 20.47 -5.50 5.26
CA GLY A 120 21.75 -5.98 5.82
C GLY A 120 22.52 -4.91 6.61
N ALA A 121 21.82 -3.89 7.12
CA ALA A 121 22.44 -2.78 7.83
C ALA A 121 21.71 -2.46 9.14
N SER A 122 22.34 -1.71 10.07
CA SER A 122 21.76 -1.28 11.33
C SER A 122 21.51 0.23 11.35
N LEU A 123 20.46 0.66 12.07
CA LEU A 123 20.22 2.07 12.38
C LEU A 123 20.90 2.53 13.69
N GLU A 124 21.40 1.60 14.50
CA GLU A 124 21.98 1.92 15.81
C GLU A 124 23.46 2.23 15.70
N GLU A 125 23.87 3.39 16.22
CA GLU A 125 25.28 3.75 16.40
C GLU A 125 25.90 2.86 17.48
N GLY A 126 26.80 1.94 17.10
CA GLY A 126 27.59 1.18 18.06
C GLY A 126 27.56 -0.35 17.93
N GLU A 127 26.76 -0.94 17.07
CA GLU A 127 26.86 -2.38 16.79
C GLU A 127 27.94 -2.66 15.72
N ALA A 128 28.95 -3.42 16.13
CA ALA A 128 30.23 -3.61 15.44
C ALA A 128 30.18 -4.54 14.21
N SER A 129 29.06 -4.75 13.56
CA SER A 129 28.95 -5.78 12.48
C SER A 129 28.10 -5.42 11.26
N GLY A 130 27.73 -4.16 11.03
CA GLY A 130 26.93 -3.78 9.85
C GLY A 130 27.38 -2.46 9.21
N GLU A 131 27.22 -2.34 7.87
CA GLU A 131 27.32 -1.06 7.20
C GLU A 131 26.20 -0.15 7.74
N GLN A 132 26.55 1.10 8.11
CA GLN A 132 25.55 2.08 8.57
C GLN A 132 24.71 2.55 7.40
N VAL A 133 23.37 2.61 7.61
CA VAL A 133 22.47 3.26 6.67
C VAL A 133 22.37 4.74 7.00
N LEU A 134 22.62 5.59 6.02
CA LEU A 134 22.28 7.01 6.11
C LEU A 134 20.76 7.18 5.96
N VAL A 135 20.08 7.60 7.02
CA VAL A 135 18.65 7.88 6.99
C VAL A 135 18.42 9.38 6.85
N LEU A 136 17.78 9.78 5.74
CA LEU A 136 17.37 11.16 5.49
C LEU A 136 15.86 11.27 5.65
N ARG A 137 15.40 12.05 6.63
CA ARG A 137 13.98 12.29 6.89
C ARG A 137 13.65 13.76 6.71
N GLY A 138 12.68 14.03 5.81
CA GLY A 138 12.08 15.36 5.67
C GLY A 138 10.84 15.51 6.56
N THR A 139 10.26 16.70 6.57
CA THR A 139 8.97 16.95 7.22
C THR A 139 7.83 16.24 6.48
N LEU A 140 6.86 15.78 7.25
CA LEU A 140 5.58 15.28 6.76
C LEU A 140 4.49 16.36 6.72
N GLU A 141 4.87 17.61 6.97
CA GLU A 141 3.95 18.75 6.87
C GLU A 141 3.46 18.95 5.43
N ARG A 142 2.17 19.20 5.30
CA ARG A 142 1.49 19.42 4.02
C ARG A 142 0.47 20.55 4.18
N ASP A 143 0.91 21.79 3.94
CA ASP A 143 0.12 23.01 4.11
C ASP A 143 -1.14 23.05 3.25
N SER A 144 -1.09 22.41 2.10
CA SER A 144 -2.20 22.32 1.16
C SER A 144 -3.35 21.42 1.62
N LEU A 145 -3.15 20.55 2.62
CA LEU A 145 -4.15 19.57 3.06
C LEU A 145 -5.04 20.15 4.18
N HIS A 146 -6.31 20.33 3.89
CA HIS A 146 -7.34 20.72 4.83
C HIS A 146 -8.11 19.49 5.30
N LEU A 147 -7.70 18.95 6.45
CA LEU A 147 -8.22 17.68 6.99
C LEU A 147 -9.45 17.91 7.85
N GLY A 148 -10.46 17.06 7.70
CA GLY A 148 -11.65 17.08 8.56
C GLY A 148 -12.26 15.69 8.73
N VAL A 149 -13.01 15.52 9.82
CA VAL A 149 -13.79 14.31 10.11
C VAL A 149 -15.24 14.69 10.33
N ARG A 150 -16.16 14.01 9.67
CA ARG A 150 -17.60 14.18 9.85
C ARG A 150 -18.23 12.86 10.26
N VAL A 151 -18.58 12.73 11.52
CA VAL A 151 -19.32 11.58 12.03
C VAL A 151 -20.79 11.76 11.72
N LEU A 152 -21.39 10.77 11.07
CA LEU A 152 -22.81 10.76 10.68
C LEU A 152 -23.48 9.48 11.19
N PRO A 153 -24.79 9.51 11.48
CA PRO A 153 -25.45 8.44 12.22
C PRO A 153 -25.51 7.09 11.49
N ASP A 154 -25.64 7.11 10.16
CA ASP A 154 -25.79 5.89 9.36
C ASP A 154 -25.22 6.04 7.93
N ALA A 155 -25.22 4.94 7.18
CA ALA A 155 -24.71 4.89 5.80
C ALA A 155 -25.50 5.81 4.86
N ALA A 156 -26.82 5.88 4.98
CA ALA A 156 -27.65 6.74 4.13
C ALA A 156 -27.32 8.23 4.37
N SER A 157 -27.12 8.63 5.63
CA SER A 157 -26.66 9.98 5.97
C SER A 157 -25.29 10.29 5.39
N ARG A 158 -24.36 9.32 5.39
CA ARG A 158 -23.04 9.50 4.76
C ARG A 158 -23.14 9.67 3.25
N LEU A 159 -23.99 8.88 2.58
CA LEU A 159 -24.22 8.99 1.13
C LEU A 159 -24.86 10.32 0.73
N ALA A 160 -25.90 10.74 1.44
CA ALA A 160 -26.57 12.02 1.21
C ALA A 160 -25.60 13.20 1.39
N TRP A 161 -24.84 13.18 2.49
CA TRP A 161 -23.84 14.20 2.77
C TRP A 161 -22.76 14.25 1.68
N LEU A 162 -22.26 13.08 1.27
CA LEU A 162 -21.23 12.96 0.24
C LEU A 162 -21.69 13.54 -1.10
N ALA A 163 -22.89 13.20 -1.55
CA ALA A 163 -23.46 13.72 -2.81
C ALA A 163 -23.56 15.24 -2.78
N ALA A 164 -24.11 15.81 -1.71
CA ALA A 164 -24.22 17.25 -1.52
C ALA A 164 -22.84 17.93 -1.43
N TYR A 165 -21.86 17.31 -0.76
CA TYR A 165 -20.53 17.84 -0.58
C TYR A 165 -19.74 17.88 -1.90
N ILE A 166 -19.73 16.77 -2.65
CA ILE A 166 -19.02 16.71 -3.95
C ILE A 166 -19.66 17.64 -4.97
N GLY A 167 -21.00 17.74 -4.98
CA GLY A 167 -21.71 18.64 -5.87
C GLY A 167 -21.30 20.12 -5.70
N ARG A 168 -20.94 20.53 -4.49
CA ARG A 168 -20.54 21.91 -4.14
C ARG A 168 -19.03 22.15 -4.12
N THR A 169 -18.21 21.09 -4.03
CA THR A 169 -16.76 21.21 -3.93
C THR A 169 -16.15 21.35 -5.34
N PRO A 170 -15.42 22.40 -5.71
CA PRO A 170 -14.84 22.55 -7.03
C PRO A 170 -13.69 21.57 -7.29
N GLY A 171 -13.38 21.31 -8.57
CA GLY A 171 -12.27 20.44 -9.00
C GLY A 171 -12.62 18.96 -9.00
N SER A 172 -11.69 18.11 -9.27
CA SER A 172 -11.83 16.65 -9.28
C SER A 172 -11.16 16.01 -8.07
N GLY A 173 -11.57 14.78 -7.72
CA GLY A 173 -11.09 14.11 -6.52
C GLY A 173 -11.16 12.60 -6.56
N ILE A 174 -10.90 12.00 -5.41
CA ILE A 174 -11.03 10.56 -5.17
C ILE A 174 -11.96 10.35 -3.97
N VAL A 175 -12.85 9.37 -4.09
CA VAL A 175 -13.66 8.86 -2.99
C VAL A 175 -13.16 7.46 -2.66
N TYR A 176 -12.51 7.29 -1.51
CA TYR A 176 -12.04 5.96 -1.08
C TYR A 176 -13.12 5.23 -0.30
N CYS A 177 -13.28 3.94 -0.61
CA CYS A 177 -14.14 3.01 0.08
C CYS A 177 -13.35 1.79 0.55
N LEU A 178 -13.77 1.16 1.65
CA LEU A 178 -13.06 0.01 2.23
C LEU A 178 -13.24 -1.28 1.41
N THR A 179 -14.38 -1.45 0.75
CA THR A 179 -14.71 -2.68 0.02
C THR A 179 -15.13 -2.39 -1.42
N VAL A 180 -15.04 -3.41 -2.27
CA VAL A 180 -15.49 -3.32 -3.67
C VAL A 180 -17.00 -3.04 -3.74
N SER A 181 -17.81 -3.71 -2.91
CA SER A 181 -19.27 -3.46 -2.88
C SER A 181 -19.58 -2.01 -2.50
N ALA A 182 -18.96 -1.50 -1.43
CA ALA A 182 -19.15 -0.11 -1.03
C ALA A 182 -18.74 0.87 -2.14
N ALA A 183 -17.63 0.61 -2.86
CA ALA A 183 -17.22 1.48 -3.96
C ALA A 183 -18.24 1.49 -5.11
N MET A 184 -18.83 0.33 -5.43
CA MET A 184 -19.88 0.22 -6.45
C MET A 184 -21.17 0.93 -6.04
N GLU A 185 -21.62 0.73 -4.80
CA GLU A 185 -22.82 1.35 -4.24
C GLU A 185 -22.70 2.88 -4.18
N VAL A 186 -21.56 3.37 -3.66
CA VAL A 186 -21.28 4.82 -3.60
C VAL A 186 -21.22 5.43 -4.99
N ALA A 187 -20.58 4.76 -5.96
CA ALA A 187 -20.53 5.26 -7.34
C ALA A 187 -21.91 5.32 -7.99
N GLU A 188 -22.75 4.33 -7.74
CA GLU A 188 -24.12 4.30 -8.26
C GLU A 188 -24.96 5.42 -7.66
N HIS A 189 -24.91 5.58 -6.32
CA HIS A 189 -25.61 6.65 -5.64
C HIS A 189 -25.20 8.04 -6.16
N LEU A 190 -23.91 8.29 -6.31
CA LEU A 190 -23.40 9.57 -6.81
C LEU A 190 -23.83 9.84 -8.26
N ARG A 191 -23.86 8.81 -9.12
CA ARG A 191 -24.37 8.93 -10.50
C ARG A 191 -25.87 9.26 -10.53
N THR A 192 -26.66 8.60 -9.69
CA THR A 192 -28.09 8.89 -9.53
C THR A 192 -28.32 10.32 -9.05
N ALA A 193 -27.43 10.84 -8.20
CA ALA A 193 -27.43 12.24 -7.76
C ALA A 193 -26.88 13.24 -8.81
N GLY A 194 -26.58 12.78 -10.05
CA GLY A 194 -26.11 13.62 -11.14
C GLY A 194 -24.60 13.96 -11.10
N VAL A 195 -23.81 13.23 -10.33
CA VAL A 195 -22.36 13.43 -10.27
C VAL A 195 -21.65 12.45 -11.22
N GLU A 196 -20.84 12.96 -12.12
CA GLU A 196 -20.04 12.13 -13.06
C GLU A 196 -18.89 11.44 -12.32
N VAL A 197 -19.08 10.19 -11.94
CA VAL A 197 -18.08 9.36 -11.24
C VAL A 197 -17.98 7.97 -11.85
N ALA A 198 -16.83 7.34 -11.67
CA ALA A 198 -16.62 5.95 -12.05
C ALA A 198 -16.05 5.14 -10.87
N ALA A 199 -16.45 3.87 -10.77
CA ALA A 199 -15.90 2.94 -9.81
C ALA A 199 -14.54 2.40 -10.30
N TYR A 200 -13.54 2.40 -9.40
CA TYR A 200 -12.19 1.89 -9.67
C TYR A 200 -11.79 0.90 -8.56
N THR A 201 -11.78 -0.38 -8.87
CA THR A 201 -11.57 -1.43 -7.88
C THR A 201 -10.53 -2.46 -8.33
N GLY A 202 -10.19 -3.40 -7.45
CA GLY A 202 -9.36 -4.53 -7.79
C GLY A 202 -9.94 -5.43 -8.90
N GLN A 203 -11.25 -5.37 -9.15
CA GLN A 203 -11.95 -6.14 -10.19
C GLN A 203 -12.04 -5.41 -11.53
N THR A 204 -11.72 -4.14 -11.59
CA THR A 204 -11.63 -3.37 -12.85
C THR A 204 -10.46 -3.90 -13.68
N ASP A 205 -10.68 -4.21 -14.97
CA ASP A 205 -9.59 -4.70 -15.82
C ASP A 205 -8.52 -3.63 -16.11
N ALA A 206 -7.35 -4.05 -16.58
CA ALA A 206 -6.20 -3.17 -16.71
C ALA A 206 -6.41 -2.03 -17.71
N ALA A 207 -7.05 -2.32 -18.85
CA ALA A 207 -7.30 -1.31 -19.89
C ALA A 207 -8.31 -0.27 -19.40
N GLU A 208 -9.36 -0.74 -18.71
CA GLU A 208 -10.36 0.16 -18.11
C GLU A 208 -9.75 1.02 -17.01
N ARG A 209 -8.85 0.47 -16.18
CA ARG A 209 -8.13 1.26 -15.16
C ARG A 209 -7.35 2.41 -15.80
N GLU A 210 -6.58 2.11 -16.85
CA GLU A 210 -5.80 3.11 -17.55
C GLU A 210 -6.69 4.21 -18.15
N ARG A 211 -7.82 3.84 -18.73
CA ARG A 211 -8.81 4.78 -19.26
C ARG A 211 -9.39 5.67 -18.17
N LEU A 212 -9.81 5.09 -17.03
CA LEU A 212 -10.37 5.84 -15.91
C LEU A 212 -9.37 6.80 -15.26
N GLU A 213 -8.10 6.39 -15.15
CA GLU A 213 -7.03 7.27 -14.68
C GLU A 213 -6.81 8.46 -15.62
N GLU A 214 -6.81 8.23 -16.94
CA GLU A 214 -6.72 9.30 -17.93
C GLU A 214 -7.97 10.19 -17.94
N ASP A 215 -9.17 9.63 -17.71
CA ASP A 215 -10.40 10.40 -17.58
C ASP A 215 -10.35 11.32 -16.37
N LEU A 216 -9.85 10.84 -15.22
CA LEU A 216 -9.68 11.68 -14.04
C LEU A 216 -8.59 12.75 -14.24
N LYS A 217 -7.44 12.38 -14.83
CA LYS A 217 -6.37 13.36 -15.14
C LYS A 217 -6.84 14.48 -16.07
N ALA A 218 -7.65 14.14 -17.05
CA ALA A 218 -8.21 15.09 -18.00
C ALA A 218 -9.47 15.84 -17.48
N ASN A 219 -9.87 15.61 -16.21
CA ASN A 219 -11.10 16.16 -15.62
C ASN A 219 -12.39 15.80 -16.40
N ARG A 220 -12.41 14.66 -17.07
CA ARG A 220 -13.62 14.13 -17.76
C ARG A 220 -14.59 13.47 -16.80
N VAL A 221 -14.11 13.03 -15.64
CA VAL A 221 -14.92 12.57 -14.50
C VAL A 221 -14.65 13.43 -13.28
N ARG A 222 -15.67 13.62 -12.45
CA ARG A 222 -15.60 14.40 -11.23
C ARG A 222 -14.79 13.73 -10.13
N ALA A 223 -14.95 12.42 -10.01
CA ALA A 223 -14.18 11.61 -9.08
C ALA A 223 -14.09 10.15 -9.54
N LEU A 224 -13.04 9.46 -9.09
CA LEU A 224 -13.02 8.01 -9.03
C LEU A 224 -13.47 7.58 -7.63
N VAL A 225 -14.44 6.66 -7.58
CA VAL A 225 -14.84 5.98 -6.35
C VAL A 225 -14.03 4.70 -6.27
N ALA A 226 -13.05 4.66 -5.38
CA ALA A 226 -12.00 3.66 -5.45
C ALA A 226 -11.82 2.90 -4.13
N THR A 227 -11.35 1.67 -4.24
CA THR A 227 -10.71 0.97 -3.12
C THR A 227 -9.21 1.32 -3.10
N SER A 228 -8.45 0.72 -2.18
CA SER A 228 -6.98 0.79 -2.19
C SER A 228 -6.33 0.33 -3.51
N ALA A 229 -7.11 -0.22 -4.45
CA ALA A 229 -6.65 -0.56 -5.81
C ALA A 229 -6.19 0.68 -6.61
N LEU A 230 -6.77 1.87 -6.36
CA LEU A 230 -6.18 3.14 -6.82
C LEU A 230 -5.02 3.47 -5.88
N GLY A 231 -4.00 2.67 -6.02
CA GLY A 231 -2.86 2.60 -5.15
C GLY A 231 -1.69 3.47 -5.61
N MET A 232 -0.49 3.08 -5.17
CA MET A 232 0.77 3.75 -5.47
C MET A 232 0.96 4.02 -6.97
N GLY A 233 1.59 5.15 -7.29
CA GLY A 233 1.91 5.53 -8.67
C GLY A 233 0.88 6.40 -9.39
N PHE A 234 -0.35 6.58 -8.88
CA PHE A 234 -1.29 7.55 -9.45
C PHE A 234 -0.91 8.97 -9.02
N ASP A 235 -0.69 9.84 -9.97
CA ASP A 235 -0.36 11.24 -9.75
C ASP A 235 -1.26 12.16 -10.58
N LYS A 236 -1.88 13.13 -9.88
CA LYS A 236 -2.67 14.20 -10.47
C LYS A 236 -2.44 15.46 -9.62
N PRO A 237 -1.64 16.42 -10.10
CA PRO A 237 -1.24 17.59 -9.31
C PRO A 237 -2.43 18.44 -8.84
N ASP A 238 -3.45 18.61 -9.66
CA ASP A 238 -4.64 19.43 -9.40
C ASP A 238 -5.77 18.68 -8.70
N LEU A 239 -5.48 17.58 -7.98
CA LEU A 239 -6.48 16.84 -7.20
C LEU A 239 -6.97 17.70 -6.03
N ALA A 240 -8.23 18.15 -6.10
CA ALA A 240 -8.79 19.15 -5.21
C ALA A 240 -9.40 18.58 -3.93
N PHE A 241 -9.82 17.32 -3.94
CA PHE A 241 -10.38 16.68 -2.77
C PHE A 241 -10.11 15.17 -2.70
N VAL A 242 -10.10 14.67 -1.47
CA VAL A 242 -10.16 13.23 -1.16
C VAL A 242 -11.22 13.03 -0.08
N VAL A 243 -12.15 12.11 -0.29
CA VAL A 243 -13.13 11.73 0.72
C VAL A 243 -13.01 10.24 1.01
N HIS A 244 -13.01 9.87 2.28
CA HIS A 244 -13.09 8.47 2.70
C HIS A 244 -14.50 8.16 3.19
N VAL A 245 -15.14 7.17 2.61
CA VAL A 245 -16.38 6.55 3.09
C VAL A 245 -15.98 5.26 3.80
N GLY A 246 -15.88 5.34 5.11
CA GLY A 246 -15.22 4.38 5.97
C GLY A 246 -13.72 4.71 6.17
N ALA A 247 -13.24 4.52 7.38
CA ALA A 247 -11.86 4.80 7.76
C ALA A 247 -10.94 3.66 7.34
N PRO A 248 -9.77 3.93 6.74
CA PRO A 248 -8.74 2.91 6.57
C PRO A 248 -8.25 2.43 7.96
N SER A 249 -7.69 1.21 7.99
CA SER A 249 -7.30 0.56 9.26
C SER A 249 -6.07 1.15 9.92
N SER A 250 -5.41 2.14 9.30
CA SER A 250 -4.22 2.77 9.87
C SER A 250 -4.07 4.23 9.46
N PRO A 251 -3.50 5.09 10.34
CA PRO A 251 -3.14 6.46 9.99
C PRO A 251 -2.10 6.55 8.87
N VAL A 252 -1.25 5.55 8.73
CA VAL A 252 -0.24 5.45 7.65
C VAL A 252 -0.93 5.31 6.30
N SER A 253 -1.84 4.33 6.16
CA SER A 253 -2.65 4.17 4.94
C SER A 253 -3.47 5.41 4.64
N TYR A 254 -4.07 6.00 5.67
CA TYR A 254 -4.83 7.25 5.53
C TYR A 254 -3.94 8.37 5.00
N TYR A 255 -2.77 8.59 5.59
CA TYR A 255 -1.83 9.65 5.18
C TYR A 255 -1.35 9.47 3.72
N GLN A 256 -1.08 8.24 3.29
CA GLN A 256 -0.71 7.94 1.91
C GLN A 256 -1.82 8.25 0.90
N GLN A 257 -3.07 7.95 1.27
CA GLN A 257 -4.23 8.19 0.41
C GLN A 257 -4.55 9.68 0.32
N VAL A 258 -4.55 10.40 1.44
CA VAL A 258 -4.79 11.85 1.46
C VAL A 258 -3.66 12.64 0.81
N GLY A 259 -2.42 12.14 0.92
CA GLY A 259 -1.22 12.73 0.34
C GLY A 259 -1.21 12.77 -1.21
N ARG A 260 -2.20 12.16 -1.85
CA ARG A 260 -2.43 12.29 -3.31
C ARG A 260 -2.97 13.65 -3.69
N ALA A 261 -3.75 14.26 -2.81
CA ALA A 261 -4.31 15.60 -3.02
C ALA A 261 -3.29 16.71 -2.67
N GLY A 262 -3.54 17.90 -3.13
CA GLY A 262 -2.79 19.10 -2.74
C GLY A 262 -1.36 19.18 -3.25
N ARG A 263 -0.99 18.46 -4.31
CA ARG A 263 0.37 18.51 -4.86
C ARG A 263 0.63 19.76 -5.71
N GLY A 264 -0.38 20.20 -6.46
CA GLY A 264 -0.31 21.36 -7.35
C GLY A 264 -1.44 22.35 -7.12
N VAL A 265 -2.16 22.25 -6.00
CA VAL A 265 -3.18 23.21 -5.58
C VAL A 265 -2.86 23.72 -4.19
N GLU A 266 -3.21 24.97 -3.90
CA GLU A 266 -2.96 25.59 -2.60
C GLU A 266 -3.85 25.00 -1.49
N ARG A 267 -5.03 24.49 -1.86
CA ARG A 267 -6.02 23.95 -0.92
C ARG A 267 -6.67 22.69 -1.49
N ALA A 268 -6.45 21.58 -0.83
CA ALA A 268 -7.16 20.33 -1.09
C ALA A 268 -7.97 19.92 0.14
N LYS A 269 -9.26 19.67 -0.06
CA LYS A 269 -10.17 19.28 1.01
C LYS A 269 -10.12 17.77 1.21
N VAL A 270 -9.85 17.35 2.43
CA VAL A 270 -9.78 15.95 2.80
C VAL A 270 -10.79 15.67 3.91
N VAL A 271 -11.73 14.79 3.65
CA VAL A 271 -12.80 14.47 4.61
C VAL A 271 -12.85 12.97 4.87
N LEU A 272 -12.89 12.61 6.13
CA LEU A 272 -13.17 11.27 6.59
C LEU A 272 -14.60 11.16 7.09
N LEU A 273 -15.36 10.22 6.55
CA LEU A 273 -16.70 9.82 6.98
C LEU A 273 -16.62 8.42 7.60
N PRO A 274 -16.28 8.29 8.88
CA PRO A 274 -16.14 6.97 9.52
C PRO A 274 -17.49 6.26 9.62
N GLY A 275 -17.44 4.93 9.59
CA GLY A 275 -18.61 4.06 9.74
C GLY A 275 -18.53 3.17 10.97
N SER A 276 -19.67 2.86 11.57
CA SER A 276 -19.74 1.89 12.68
C SER A 276 -19.29 0.47 12.26
N GLU A 277 -19.36 0.17 10.96
CA GLU A 277 -18.94 -1.08 10.34
C GLU A 277 -17.41 -1.20 10.12
N ASP A 278 -16.67 -0.13 10.19
CA ASP A 278 -15.26 -0.06 9.82
C ASP A 278 -14.42 -1.09 10.60
N ARG A 279 -14.62 -1.18 11.92
CA ARG A 279 -13.91 -2.13 12.77
C ARG A 279 -14.15 -3.59 12.35
N ALA A 280 -15.38 -3.97 12.05
CA ALA A 280 -15.69 -5.32 11.59
C ALA A 280 -15.04 -5.65 10.24
N ILE A 281 -14.96 -4.65 9.35
CA ILE A 281 -14.27 -4.77 8.07
C ILE A 281 -12.76 -4.95 8.29
N TRP A 282 -12.14 -4.18 9.18
CA TRP A 282 -10.71 -4.33 9.52
C TRP A 282 -10.40 -5.69 10.15
N GLU A 283 -11.24 -6.18 11.05
CA GLU A 283 -11.12 -7.50 11.67
C GLU A 283 -11.19 -8.59 10.61
N TRP A 284 -12.14 -8.46 9.67
CA TRP A 284 -12.25 -9.41 8.56
C TRP A 284 -10.99 -9.42 7.69
N PHE A 285 -10.45 -8.27 7.29
CA PHE A 285 -9.20 -8.21 6.54
C PHE A 285 -8.02 -8.76 7.35
N GLY A 286 -7.94 -8.45 8.64
CA GLY A 286 -6.93 -8.99 9.54
C GLY A 286 -6.96 -10.52 9.62
N SER A 287 -8.16 -11.12 9.63
CA SER A 287 -8.34 -12.57 9.63
C SER A 287 -7.85 -13.25 8.34
N GLN A 288 -7.65 -12.50 7.25
CA GLN A 288 -7.11 -13.01 5.99
C GLN A 288 -5.56 -13.02 5.97
N GLY A 289 -4.90 -12.69 7.07
CA GLY A 289 -3.44 -12.73 7.22
C GLY A 289 -2.85 -14.14 7.05
N PHE A 290 -1.59 -14.29 7.46
CA PHE A 290 -0.90 -15.58 7.35
C PHE A 290 -1.70 -16.69 8.07
N PRO A 291 -1.87 -17.89 7.47
CA PRO A 291 -2.66 -18.95 8.06
C PRO A 291 -2.06 -19.49 9.37
N PRO A 292 -2.86 -20.05 10.27
CA PRO A 292 -2.37 -20.71 11.47
C PRO A 292 -1.55 -21.96 11.12
N GLU A 293 -0.70 -22.38 12.06
CA GLU A 293 0.33 -23.40 11.84
C GLU A 293 -0.23 -24.73 11.31
N ASP A 294 -1.36 -25.18 11.83
CA ASP A 294 -2.02 -26.43 11.40
C ASP A 294 -2.33 -26.43 9.90
N ARG A 295 -2.77 -25.30 9.37
CA ARG A 295 -3.07 -25.14 7.93
C ARG A 295 -1.81 -25.06 7.07
N VAL A 296 -0.76 -24.46 7.59
CA VAL A 296 0.54 -24.39 6.92
C VAL A 296 1.16 -25.79 6.85
N ARG A 297 1.13 -26.56 7.96
CA ARG A 297 1.66 -27.91 8.03
C ARG A 297 1.04 -28.82 6.99
N VAL A 298 -0.28 -28.82 6.81
CA VAL A 298 -0.97 -29.63 5.79
C VAL A 298 -0.35 -29.43 4.40
N VAL A 299 -0.02 -28.22 4.03
CA VAL A 299 0.56 -27.93 2.70
C VAL A 299 2.04 -28.33 2.64
N LEU A 300 2.81 -28.08 3.70
CA LEU A 300 4.21 -28.49 3.77
C LEU A 300 4.36 -30.01 3.74
N ASP A 301 3.52 -30.74 4.49
CA ASP A 301 3.55 -32.19 4.53
C ASP A 301 3.21 -32.78 3.15
N ALA A 302 2.19 -32.26 2.46
CA ALA A 302 1.84 -32.71 1.11
C ALA A 302 3.00 -32.50 0.09
N LEU A 303 3.68 -31.35 0.17
CA LEU A 303 4.85 -31.08 -0.68
C LEU A 303 6.02 -31.99 -0.33
N GLU A 304 6.25 -32.26 0.95
CA GLU A 304 7.33 -33.13 1.42
C GLU A 304 7.08 -34.61 1.07
N GLU A 305 5.87 -35.11 1.24
CA GLU A 305 5.46 -36.45 0.79
C GLU A 305 5.69 -36.64 -0.72
N ARG A 306 5.32 -35.61 -1.50
CA ARG A 306 5.55 -35.61 -2.95
C ARG A 306 7.04 -35.68 -3.30
N ARG A 307 7.86 -34.90 -2.60
CA ARG A 307 9.33 -34.91 -2.76
C ARG A 307 9.92 -36.27 -2.39
N ALA A 308 9.51 -36.82 -1.24
CA ALA A 308 9.97 -38.14 -0.76
C ALA A 308 9.61 -39.28 -1.71
N ALA A 309 8.47 -39.17 -2.39
CA ALA A 309 8.04 -40.13 -3.42
C ALA A 309 8.74 -39.92 -4.78
N GLY A 310 9.73 -39.04 -4.89
CA GLY A 310 10.42 -38.74 -6.13
C GLY A 310 9.54 -38.00 -7.16
N GLY A 311 8.42 -37.40 -6.72
CA GLY A 311 7.54 -36.62 -7.58
C GLY A 311 8.05 -35.21 -7.76
N GLY A 312 7.66 -34.57 -8.89
CA GLY A 312 7.98 -33.15 -9.18
C GLY A 312 7.00 -32.17 -8.54
N ALA A 313 7.07 -30.93 -9.00
CA ALA A 313 6.29 -29.81 -8.50
C ALA A 313 4.79 -30.07 -8.41
N MET A 314 4.15 -29.51 -7.41
CA MET A 314 2.68 -29.49 -7.27
C MET A 314 2.15 -28.13 -7.70
N SER A 315 1.18 -28.12 -8.61
CA SER A 315 0.52 -26.86 -9.01
C SER A 315 -0.33 -26.30 -7.87
N THR A 316 -0.55 -24.98 -7.86
CA THR A 316 -1.44 -24.35 -6.87
C THR A 316 -2.83 -24.97 -6.88
N ALA A 317 -3.36 -25.34 -8.05
CA ALA A 317 -4.66 -26.02 -8.16
C ALA A 317 -4.71 -27.38 -7.45
N VAL A 318 -3.61 -28.15 -7.49
CA VAL A 318 -3.50 -29.41 -6.76
C VAL A 318 -3.42 -29.14 -5.26
N LEU A 319 -2.62 -28.15 -4.83
CA LEU A 319 -2.52 -27.77 -3.43
C LEU A 319 -3.84 -27.25 -2.85
N GLU A 320 -4.69 -26.60 -3.64
CA GLU A 320 -6.05 -26.22 -3.23
C GLU A 320 -6.93 -27.41 -2.84
N THR A 321 -6.67 -28.58 -3.40
CA THR A 321 -7.47 -29.79 -3.07
C THR A 321 -7.08 -30.42 -1.74
N VAL A 322 -5.88 -30.15 -1.23
CA VAL A 322 -5.39 -30.72 0.04
C VAL A 322 -5.59 -29.79 1.24
N THR A 323 -5.97 -28.54 0.99
CA THR A 323 -6.20 -27.53 2.02
C THR A 323 -7.57 -26.88 1.89
N SER A 324 -8.10 -26.33 2.97
CA SER A 324 -9.33 -25.52 2.96
C SER A 324 -9.07 -24.03 2.66
N LEU A 325 -7.84 -23.65 2.32
CA LEU A 325 -7.49 -22.26 2.01
C LEU A 325 -7.98 -21.88 0.62
N ARG A 326 -8.52 -20.67 0.49
CA ARG A 326 -8.82 -20.09 -0.82
C ARG A 326 -7.51 -19.81 -1.56
N ARG A 327 -7.54 -19.89 -2.89
CA ARG A 327 -6.38 -19.74 -3.77
C ARG A 327 -5.51 -18.54 -3.45
N SER A 328 -6.10 -17.35 -3.29
CA SER A 328 -5.34 -16.12 -3.01
C SER A 328 -4.56 -16.20 -1.70
N ARG A 329 -5.18 -16.78 -0.64
CA ARG A 329 -4.54 -16.97 0.65
C ARG A 329 -3.45 -18.05 0.61
N LEU A 330 -3.70 -19.12 -0.12
CA LEU A 330 -2.70 -20.18 -0.37
C LEU A 330 -1.49 -19.62 -1.13
N GLU A 331 -1.69 -18.86 -2.18
CA GLU A 331 -0.61 -18.24 -2.95
C GLU A 331 0.21 -17.25 -2.11
N SER A 332 -0.43 -16.44 -1.28
CA SER A 332 0.26 -15.53 -0.35
C SER A 332 1.09 -16.30 0.68
N MET A 333 0.54 -17.36 1.26
CA MET A 333 1.25 -18.24 2.19
C MET A 333 2.46 -18.89 1.53
N LEU A 334 2.29 -19.46 0.33
CA LEU A 334 3.38 -20.11 -0.40
C LEU A 334 4.51 -19.13 -0.75
N LYS A 335 4.22 -17.87 -1.04
CA LYS A 335 5.24 -16.84 -1.27
C LYS A 335 6.05 -16.55 0.00
N VAL A 336 5.41 -16.49 1.17
CA VAL A 336 6.11 -16.33 2.45
C VAL A 336 7.01 -17.53 2.72
N LEU A 337 6.48 -18.74 2.57
CA LEU A 337 7.24 -20.00 2.75
C LEU A 337 8.42 -20.15 1.76
N ASP A 338 8.28 -19.61 0.56
CA ASP A 338 9.37 -19.58 -0.44
C ASP A 338 10.49 -18.60 -0.04
N VAL A 339 10.12 -17.46 0.53
CA VAL A 339 11.10 -16.52 1.10
C VAL A 339 11.79 -17.12 2.33
N ASP A 340 11.04 -17.79 3.20
CA ASP A 340 11.58 -18.50 4.37
C ASP A 340 12.44 -19.73 3.98
N GLY A 341 12.40 -20.13 2.70
CA GLY A 341 13.19 -21.25 2.15
C GLY A 341 12.63 -22.63 2.42
N ALA A 342 11.41 -22.76 2.95
CA ALA A 342 10.73 -24.03 3.19
C ALA A 342 10.22 -24.70 1.90
N VAL A 343 9.74 -23.88 0.98
CA VAL A 343 9.30 -24.29 -0.35
C VAL A 343 10.03 -23.50 -1.43
N ARG A 344 9.94 -23.91 -2.67
CA ARG A 344 10.50 -23.21 -3.82
C ARG A 344 9.52 -23.16 -4.96
N ARG A 345 9.32 -21.96 -5.53
CA ARG A 345 8.61 -21.80 -6.79
C ARG A 345 9.46 -22.29 -7.95
N VAL A 346 8.95 -23.23 -8.74
CA VAL A 346 9.60 -23.75 -9.94
C VAL A 346 8.64 -23.74 -11.13
N ARG A 347 9.15 -24.08 -12.32
CA ARG A 347 8.28 -24.22 -13.49
C ARG A 347 7.26 -25.36 -13.26
N GLY A 348 6.00 -25.05 -13.30
CA GLY A 348 4.91 -26.01 -13.08
C GLY A 348 4.30 -26.00 -11.66
N GLY A 349 4.88 -25.33 -10.69
CA GLY A 349 4.29 -25.26 -9.36
C GLY A 349 5.28 -24.97 -8.22
N TRP A 350 5.13 -25.71 -7.15
CA TRP A 350 5.86 -25.57 -5.90
C TRP A 350 6.47 -26.89 -5.47
N GLU A 351 7.65 -26.83 -4.88
CA GLU A 351 8.37 -27.99 -4.36
C GLU A 351 8.80 -27.72 -2.93
N SER A 352 8.84 -28.78 -2.09
CA SER A 352 9.55 -28.73 -0.81
C SER A 352 11.05 -28.62 -1.05
N THR A 353 11.74 -27.79 -0.28
CA THR A 353 13.20 -27.73 -0.27
C THR A 353 13.83 -28.79 0.63
N GLY A 354 13.04 -29.48 1.45
CA GLY A 354 13.51 -30.39 2.50
C GLY A 354 14.12 -29.66 3.71
N ARG A 355 14.10 -28.33 3.74
CA ARG A 355 14.54 -27.57 4.92
C ARG A 355 13.46 -27.56 5.97
N PRO A 356 13.80 -27.79 7.26
CA PRO A 356 12.84 -27.68 8.34
C PRO A 356 12.31 -26.24 8.42
N TRP A 357 11.02 -26.11 8.63
CA TRP A 357 10.37 -24.83 8.84
C TRP A 357 9.69 -24.80 10.21
N CYS A 358 9.88 -23.69 10.92
CA CYS A 358 9.24 -23.45 12.22
C CYS A 358 8.26 -22.29 12.09
N TYR A 359 7.07 -22.46 12.67
CA TYR A 359 6.08 -21.39 12.76
C TYR A 359 6.56 -20.36 13.79
N ASP A 360 6.84 -19.15 13.33
CA ASP A 360 7.25 -18.04 14.18
C ASP A 360 6.01 -17.34 14.81
N ALA A 361 5.46 -17.99 15.84
CA ALA A 361 4.29 -17.50 16.55
C ALA A 361 4.49 -16.11 17.16
N GLU A 362 5.71 -15.80 17.64
CA GLU A 362 6.03 -14.50 18.21
C GLU A 362 5.99 -13.40 17.16
N ARG A 363 6.55 -13.65 15.99
CA ARG A 363 6.51 -12.72 14.85
C ARG A 363 5.06 -12.42 14.46
N TYR A 364 4.23 -13.43 14.26
CA TYR A 364 2.83 -13.22 13.86
C TYR A 364 2.02 -12.53 14.95
N ALA A 365 2.25 -12.84 16.23
CA ALA A 365 1.61 -12.14 17.35
C ALA A 365 2.02 -10.66 17.40
N ARG A 366 3.30 -10.36 17.18
CA ARG A 366 3.80 -8.97 17.09
C ARG A 366 3.15 -8.20 15.94
N VAL A 367 3.07 -8.80 14.74
CA VAL A 367 2.41 -8.19 13.56
C VAL A 367 0.95 -7.87 13.86
N GLU A 368 0.23 -8.81 14.49
CA GLU A 368 -1.17 -8.60 14.87
C GLU A 368 -1.33 -7.51 15.93
N ALA A 369 -0.44 -7.46 16.92
CA ALA A 369 -0.45 -6.41 17.93
C ALA A 369 -0.19 -5.02 17.31
N ALA A 370 0.72 -4.94 16.35
CA ALA A 370 1.00 -3.70 15.62
C ALA A 370 -0.22 -3.22 14.81
N ARG A 371 -0.90 -4.12 14.10
CA ARG A 371 -2.13 -3.78 13.37
C ARG A 371 -3.22 -3.27 14.30
N ARG A 372 -3.41 -3.91 15.46
CA ARG A 372 -4.36 -3.43 16.47
C ARG A 372 -4.01 -2.03 16.99
N ALA A 373 -2.72 -1.77 17.24
CA ALA A 373 -2.27 -0.45 17.67
C ALA A 373 -2.54 0.63 16.60
N GLU A 374 -2.35 0.32 15.32
CA GLU A 374 -2.69 1.23 14.21
C GLU A 374 -4.21 1.47 14.10
N GLN A 375 -5.03 0.44 14.27
CA GLN A 375 -6.49 0.58 14.30
C GLN A 375 -6.95 1.47 15.46
N GLU A 376 -6.39 1.30 16.67
CA GLU A 376 -6.70 2.18 17.82
C GLU A 376 -6.21 3.61 17.58
N ALA A 377 -5.07 3.80 16.91
CA ALA A 377 -4.62 5.12 16.52
C ALA A 377 -5.60 5.78 15.52
N MET A 378 -6.17 5.00 14.58
CA MET A 378 -7.17 5.53 13.64
C MET A 378 -8.47 5.92 14.36
N LEU A 379 -8.96 5.10 15.29
CA LEU A 379 -10.12 5.45 16.14
C LEU A 379 -9.85 6.70 16.98
N THR A 380 -8.63 6.86 17.49
CA THR A 380 -8.22 8.08 18.20
C THR A 380 -8.26 9.30 17.27
N TYR A 381 -7.77 9.15 16.03
CA TYR A 381 -7.85 10.22 15.02
C TYR A 381 -9.29 10.68 14.75
N GLU A 382 -10.23 9.73 14.65
CA GLU A 382 -11.67 10.03 14.45
C GLU A 382 -12.26 10.86 15.59
N ARG A 383 -11.84 10.58 16.83
CA ARG A 383 -12.34 11.22 18.07
C ARG A 383 -11.60 12.48 18.48
N LEU A 384 -10.58 12.89 17.73
CA LEU A 384 -9.85 14.12 18.03
C LEU A 384 -10.80 15.32 18.13
N GLY A 385 -10.61 16.13 19.18
CA GLY A 385 -11.45 17.26 19.48
C GLY A 385 -12.65 16.95 20.38
N THR A 386 -13.03 15.68 20.55
CA THR A 386 -14.08 15.24 21.45
C THR A 386 -13.54 14.48 22.65
N GLU A 387 -12.40 13.79 22.50
CA GLU A 387 -11.74 13.03 23.55
C GLU A 387 -10.24 13.42 23.66
N PRO A 388 -9.61 13.28 24.83
CA PRO A 388 -8.17 13.46 24.98
C PRO A 388 -7.40 12.44 24.13
N SER A 389 -6.34 12.88 23.46
CA SER A 389 -5.45 11.99 22.70
C SER A 389 -4.27 11.53 23.57
N PRO A 390 -3.89 10.24 23.53
CA PRO A 390 -2.68 9.75 24.18
C PRO A 390 -1.39 10.22 23.48
N TYR A 391 -1.50 10.73 22.25
CA TYR A 391 -0.37 11.23 21.46
C TYR A 391 -0.05 12.68 21.85
N GLN A 392 1.18 12.95 22.27
CA GLN A 392 1.61 14.26 22.78
C GLN A 392 1.35 15.39 21.78
N GLY A 393 0.71 16.45 22.25
CA GLY A 393 0.47 17.68 21.47
C GLY A 393 -0.58 17.58 20.35
N SER A 394 -1.24 16.43 20.17
CA SER A 394 -2.08 16.16 18.99
C SER A 394 -3.59 16.27 19.22
N SER A 395 -4.07 16.51 20.45
CA SER A 395 -5.51 16.50 20.75
C SER A 395 -6.35 17.57 20.04
N SER A 396 -5.71 18.57 19.46
CA SER A 396 -6.35 19.73 18.86
C SER A 396 -5.95 20.01 17.39
N CYS A 397 -5.26 19.07 16.73
CA CYS A 397 -4.86 19.23 15.33
C CYS A 397 -4.70 17.89 14.63
N ARG A 398 -5.42 17.67 13.53
CA ARG A 398 -5.41 16.41 12.77
C ARG A 398 -4.06 16.16 12.10
N MET A 399 -3.41 17.17 11.53
CA MET A 399 -2.10 17.01 10.91
C MET A 399 -1.01 16.73 11.95
N ALA A 400 -1.06 17.39 13.11
CA ALA A 400 -0.12 17.10 14.20
C ALA A 400 -0.22 15.65 14.67
N PHE A 401 -1.44 15.11 14.76
CA PHE A 401 -1.66 13.71 15.08
C PHE A 401 -1.00 12.79 14.04
N LEU A 402 -1.24 12.99 12.77
CA LEU A 402 -0.67 12.16 11.70
C LEU A 402 0.86 12.23 11.69
N ARG A 403 1.43 13.42 11.84
CA ARG A 403 2.88 13.62 11.95
C ARG A 403 3.47 12.90 13.17
N SER A 404 2.77 12.94 14.30
CA SER A 404 3.20 12.26 15.54
C SER A 404 3.20 10.73 15.38
N VAL A 405 2.16 10.14 14.80
CA VAL A 405 2.06 8.68 14.56
C VAL A 405 3.09 8.19 13.54
N LEU A 406 3.50 9.06 12.63
CA LEU A 406 4.52 8.77 11.62
C LEU A 406 5.95 9.10 12.08
N ASP A 407 6.13 9.44 13.36
CA ASP A 407 7.44 9.80 13.96
C ASP A 407 8.16 10.92 13.19
N ASP A 408 7.42 11.96 12.78
CA ASP A 408 8.02 13.12 12.09
C ASP A 408 9.02 13.83 13.01
N PRO A 409 10.32 13.82 12.70
CA PRO A 409 11.35 14.39 13.57
C PRO A 409 11.29 15.91 13.67
N LEU A 410 10.55 16.56 12.78
CA LEU A 410 10.42 18.03 12.73
C LEU A 410 9.08 18.50 13.33
N LEU A 411 8.34 17.63 14.00
CA LEU A 411 7.12 18.03 14.69
C LEU A 411 7.48 18.66 16.07
N GLU A 412 7.28 19.95 16.17
CA GLU A 412 7.51 20.69 17.43
C GLU A 412 6.32 20.50 18.42
N PRO A 413 6.59 20.48 19.72
CA PRO A 413 5.54 20.43 20.74
C PRO A 413 4.57 21.63 20.60
N GLY A 414 3.26 21.32 20.57
CA GLY A 414 2.22 22.35 20.45
C GLY A 414 1.99 22.90 19.02
N TRP A 415 2.72 22.40 18.03
CA TRP A 415 2.51 22.80 16.64
C TRP A 415 1.10 22.47 16.16
N ARG A 416 0.52 23.39 15.34
CA ARG A 416 -0.83 23.24 14.75
C ARG A 416 -0.79 23.68 13.29
N CYS A 417 -1.45 22.94 12.42
CA CYS A 417 -1.45 23.21 10.98
C CYS A 417 -2.23 24.46 10.55
N GLY A 418 -3.14 24.99 11.38
CA GLY A 418 -4.04 26.08 11.00
C GLY A 418 -5.10 25.74 9.94
N ALA A 419 -4.98 24.61 9.26
CA ALA A 419 -5.75 24.25 8.07
C ALA A 419 -6.87 23.21 8.30
N CYS A 420 -6.80 22.39 9.35
CA CYS A 420 -7.79 21.36 9.61
C CYS A 420 -9.07 21.93 10.28
N ASP A 421 -10.12 21.10 10.37
CA ASP A 421 -11.38 21.44 11.04
C ASP A 421 -11.19 21.86 12.52
N LEU A 422 -10.31 21.16 13.26
CA LEU A 422 -9.99 21.48 14.65
C LEU A 422 -9.16 22.75 14.81
N CYS A 423 -8.50 23.21 13.77
CA CYS A 423 -7.76 24.48 13.74
C CYS A 423 -8.60 25.64 13.21
N GLY A 424 -9.82 25.39 12.71
CA GLY A 424 -10.69 26.39 12.10
C GLY A 424 -10.38 26.71 10.63
N GLY A 425 -9.51 25.93 9.96
CA GLY A 425 -9.16 26.12 8.55
C GLY A 425 -10.07 25.38 7.56
N LEU A 426 -10.94 24.50 8.05
CA LEU A 426 -11.89 23.76 7.22
C LEU A 426 -13.26 23.72 7.90
N ASP A 427 -14.25 24.34 7.24
CA ASP A 427 -15.66 24.21 7.61
C ASP A 427 -16.28 23.05 6.85
N LEU A 428 -16.93 22.15 7.57
CA LEU A 428 -17.67 21.03 7.01
C LEU A 428 -19.18 21.31 7.07
N PRO A 429 -19.94 21.05 6.01
CA PRO A 429 -21.39 21.19 6.03
C PRO A 429 -22.03 20.42 7.16
N ASP A 430 -23.18 20.88 7.62
CA ASP A 430 -23.99 20.19 8.60
C ASP A 430 -24.47 18.81 8.12
N ALA A 431 -25.03 18.02 9.03
CA ALA A 431 -25.64 16.75 8.68
C ALA A 431 -26.81 16.99 7.69
N PRO A 432 -27.04 16.06 6.74
CA PRO A 432 -28.14 16.17 5.80
C PRO A 432 -29.49 16.13 6.54
N ASP A 433 -30.50 16.77 5.96
CA ASP A 433 -31.87 16.71 6.47
C ASP A 433 -32.54 15.34 6.17
N GLN A 434 -33.73 15.14 6.72
CA GLN A 434 -34.44 13.86 6.57
C GLN A 434 -34.85 13.57 5.12
N GLU A 435 -35.14 14.60 4.31
CA GLU A 435 -35.49 14.44 2.90
C GLU A 435 -34.29 13.95 2.07
N GLN A 436 -33.13 14.55 2.30
CA GLN A 436 -31.85 14.13 1.67
C GLN A 436 -31.48 12.71 2.05
N VAL A 437 -31.63 12.33 3.32
CA VAL A 437 -31.37 10.95 3.79
C VAL A 437 -32.40 9.98 3.20
N GLY A 438 -33.66 10.39 3.07
CA GLY A 438 -34.71 9.58 2.44
C GLY A 438 -34.41 9.25 0.98
N ALA A 439 -33.84 10.18 0.24
CA ALA A 439 -33.44 9.98 -1.15
C ALA A 439 -32.19 9.07 -1.30
N ALA A 440 -31.43 8.88 -0.24
CA ALA A 440 -30.21 8.05 -0.21
C ALA A 440 -30.46 6.60 0.28
N ARG A 441 -31.69 6.29 0.70
CA ARG A 441 -32.15 4.94 1.09
C ARG A 441 -32.74 4.19 -0.10
#